data_d84f61c138c08640188f7b5b543c11fa
#
_entry.id   d84f61c138c08640188f7b5b543c11fa
#
_cell.length_a   1.000
_cell.length_b   1.000
_cell.length_c   1.000
_cell.angle_alpha   90.00
_cell.angle_beta   90.00
_cell.angle_gamma   90.00
#
_symmetry.space_group_name_H-M   'P 1'
#
loop_
_entity.id
_entity.type
_entity.pdbx_description
1 polymer ?
#
loop_
_entity_poly.entity_id
_entity_poly.type
_entity_poly.pdbx_seq_one_letter_code
_entity_poly.pdbx_strand_id
1 'polypeptide(L)'
;MPADLIITNARIRPIFAPEGVTAVAVAEGRILALGSDEAIRAHVGADTRTIDAGGRELMPGFIESHLHLFMGGATLAMLNLGPTFGFEATASAFRDFAAANPGDGILFGYAVNYVIFGEDRRPDRHLLDAIIADRPICMFSTDLHCAWANTRALEMAGILEGADVGPAAEVVMGEDGLANGELREAAAMNPVRMLSRLKGRDGLDYEGGAVSDEDRAYDRALIRKAGDYCAQHGITSAVNMDGNAYQAGLMRDLALGGQMPVRVSLPLRLEQRHGPEGIARIEDFGPEVPGWLSFGRIKLFMDGVYDTWTALTVTDYPDKPGFRSEPLIAPDIFNAMCVEADRRGLQVATHAVGDGAVRATIDGYAAARKANGPRDSRHRIEHIDTITPEDLARLDPLGIVASMQPVHPPGSAGLPLEPTTTIMGRARWATAFPWRMIRDLGVPLTFGTDWPVSPISPLYAIHCALTRKTWSNDMPDQRLSLDECLLAYTEGGAYADFAENRSGKLAPGFDADLVLIDGSLEGLAETEDAARVAMTICGGTITYRTE
;
A
#
# COMPACT_ATOMS: atom_id res chain seq x y z
N MET A 1 -23.25 -11.13 29.95
CA MET A 1 -22.51 -12.13 29.15
C MET A 1 -21.07 -12.08 29.63
N PRO A 2 -20.40 -13.21 29.89
CA PRO A 2 -18.96 -13.23 30.15
C PRO A 2 -18.22 -12.85 28.87
N ALA A 3 -17.05 -12.21 29.05
CA ALA A 3 -16.14 -11.87 27.96
C ALA A 3 -15.19 -13.05 27.65
N ASP A 4 -14.78 -13.14 26.39
CA ASP A 4 -13.70 -14.08 25.96
C ASP A 4 -12.32 -13.49 26.31
N LEU A 5 -12.19 -12.15 26.16
CA LEU A 5 -10.97 -11.41 26.41
C LEU A 5 -11.31 -10.10 27.14
N ILE A 6 -10.49 -9.77 28.14
CA ILE A 6 -10.51 -8.46 28.82
C ILE A 6 -9.11 -7.86 28.77
N ILE A 7 -9.04 -6.57 28.43
CA ILE A 7 -7.80 -5.77 28.51
C ILE A 7 -8.04 -4.71 29.58
N THR A 8 -7.18 -4.64 30.58
CA THR A 8 -7.24 -3.68 31.71
C THR A 8 -6.01 -2.81 31.76
N ASN A 9 -6.05 -1.77 32.60
CA ASN A 9 -4.92 -0.88 32.86
C ASN A 9 -4.35 -0.29 31.55
N ALA A 10 -5.23 0.09 30.62
CA ALA A 10 -4.87 0.71 29.36
C ALA A 10 -5.02 2.23 29.44
N ARG A 11 -4.18 2.96 28.71
CA ARG A 11 -4.40 4.36 28.40
C ARG A 11 -5.13 4.47 27.07
N ILE A 12 -6.29 5.12 27.06
CA ILE A 12 -7.11 5.30 25.87
C ILE A 12 -7.31 6.80 25.61
N ARG A 13 -7.08 7.24 24.39
CA ARG A 13 -7.23 8.65 24.01
C ARG A 13 -8.69 9.06 23.96
N PRO A 14 -9.05 10.31 24.36
CA PRO A 14 -10.41 10.83 24.28
C PRO A 14 -11.02 10.81 22.88
N ILE A 15 -10.21 10.83 21.80
CA ILE A 15 -10.69 10.71 20.43
C ILE A 15 -11.28 9.31 20.12
N PHE A 16 -10.94 8.28 20.91
CA PHE A 16 -11.39 6.91 20.69
C PHE A 16 -12.44 6.43 21.70
N ALA A 17 -12.43 6.98 22.92
CA ALA A 17 -13.39 6.62 23.95
C ALA A 17 -13.55 7.76 24.97
N PRO A 18 -14.67 7.84 25.73
CA PRO A 18 -14.85 8.82 26.78
C PRO A 18 -13.72 8.79 27.85
N GLU A 19 -13.49 9.92 28.51
CA GLU A 19 -12.53 9.99 29.61
C GLU A 19 -12.88 8.99 30.73
N GLY A 20 -11.85 8.40 31.34
CA GLY A 20 -11.98 7.42 32.42
C GLY A 20 -12.17 5.98 31.95
N VAL A 21 -12.21 5.73 30.66
CA VAL A 21 -12.16 4.37 30.11
C VAL A 21 -10.71 3.88 30.17
N THR A 22 -10.48 2.77 30.90
CA THR A 22 -9.16 2.11 31.03
C THR A 22 -9.18 0.64 30.67
N ALA A 23 -10.36 0.10 30.34
CA ALA A 23 -10.53 -1.31 30.07
C ALA A 23 -11.57 -1.59 28.97
N VAL A 24 -11.36 -2.71 28.28
CA VAL A 24 -12.22 -3.21 27.21
C VAL A 24 -12.54 -4.68 27.48
N ALA A 25 -13.82 -5.04 27.39
CA ALA A 25 -14.27 -6.42 27.35
C ALA A 25 -14.67 -6.81 25.92
N VAL A 26 -14.25 -7.99 25.48
CA VAL A 26 -14.49 -8.53 24.13
C VAL A 26 -15.24 -9.86 24.25
N ALA A 27 -16.26 -10.06 23.43
CA ALA A 27 -16.96 -11.33 23.28
C ALA A 27 -17.35 -11.54 21.81
N GLU A 28 -17.23 -12.76 21.33
CA GLU A 28 -17.60 -13.16 19.97
C GLU A 28 -16.99 -12.25 18.88
N GLY A 29 -15.73 -11.84 19.08
CA GLY A 29 -14.98 -11.00 18.15
C GLY A 29 -15.41 -9.52 18.13
N ARG A 30 -16.26 -9.10 19.09
CA ARG A 30 -16.76 -7.72 19.20
C ARG A 30 -16.47 -7.11 20.56
N ILE A 31 -16.38 -5.78 20.59
CA ILE A 31 -16.31 -5.03 21.84
C ILE A 31 -17.67 -5.20 22.56
N LEU A 32 -17.65 -5.88 23.70
CA LEU A 32 -18.82 -6.07 24.55
C LEU A 32 -19.09 -4.85 25.42
N ALA A 33 -18.05 -4.30 26.03
CA ALA A 33 -18.16 -3.16 26.93
C ALA A 33 -16.84 -2.39 27.02
N LEU A 34 -16.95 -1.11 27.35
CA LEU A 34 -15.87 -0.19 27.69
C LEU A 34 -16.12 0.40 29.07
N GLY A 35 -15.10 0.64 29.86
CA GLY A 35 -15.25 1.25 31.17
C GLY A 35 -13.94 1.31 31.97
N SER A 36 -14.06 1.61 33.26
CA SER A 36 -12.92 1.45 34.16
C SER A 36 -12.61 -0.02 34.41
N ASP A 37 -11.42 -0.32 34.87
CA ASP A 37 -10.99 -1.67 35.24
C ASP A 37 -11.97 -2.34 36.22
N GLU A 38 -12.53 -1.57 37.14
CA GLU A 38 -13.51 -2.07 38.10
C GLU A 38 -14.85 -2.44 37.41
N ALA A 39 -15.34 -1.57 36.53
CA ALA A 39 -16.61 -1.80 35.83
C ALA A 39 -16.51 -3.04 34.91
N ILE A 40 -15.40 -3.22 34.24
CA ILE A 40 -15.20 -4.33 33.28
C ILE A 40 -15.07 -5.68 34.00
N ARG A 41 -14.66 -5.73 35.28
CA ARG A 41 -14.61 -6.99 36.06
C ARG A 41 -15.95 -7.72 36.12
N ALA A 42 -17.06 -7.04 35.96
CA ALA A 42 -18.40 -7.65 35.92
C ALA A 42 -18.58 -8.62 34.72
N HIS A 43 -17.69 -8.54 33.71
CA HIS A 43 -17.70 -9.40 32.53
C HIS A 43 -16.73 -10.58 32.62
N VAL A 44 -15.99 -10.76 33.73
CA VAL A 44 -15.08 -11.88 33.92
C VAL A 44 -15.87 -13.17 34.13
N GLY A 45 -15.63 -14.18 33.33
CA GLY A 45 -16.13 -15.56 33.47
C GLY A 45 -15.00 -16.56 33.72
N ALA A 46 -15.33 -17.83 33.80
CA ALA A 46 -14.37 -18.90 34.09
C ALA A 46 -13.27 -19.02 33.00
N ASP A 47 -13.65 -18.80 31.74
CA ASP A 47 -12.77 -18.95 30.57
C ASP A 47 -12.25 -17.61 30.03
N THR A 48 -12.53 -16.50 30.72
CA THR A 48 -12.11 -15.17 30.29
C THR A 48 -10.60 -15.03 30.40
N ARG A 49 -9.95 -14.73 29.27
CA ARG A 49 -8.53 -14.34 29.25
C ARG A 49 -8.41 -12.88 29.64
N THR A 50 -7.56 -12.56 30.61
CA THR A 50 -7.28 -11.17 31.00
C THR A 50 -5.86 -10.78 30.62
N ILE A 51 -5.71 -9.57 30.04
CA ILE A 51 -4.43 -8.96 29.68
C ILE A 51 -4.31 -7.64 30.44
N ASP A 52 -3.24 -7.48 31.19
CA ASP A 52 -2.82 -6.19 31.75
C ASP A 52 -2.06 -5.40 30.67
N ALA A 53 -2.59 -4.27 30.24
CA ALA A 53 -1.93 -3.39 29.29
C ALA A 53 -0.67 -2.69 29.89
N GLY A 54 -0.55 -2.65 31.23
CA GLY A 54 0.60 -2.06 31.91
C GLY A 54 0.73 -0.54 31.67
N GLY A 55 -0.39 0.16 31.49
CA GLY A 55 -0.41 1.59 31.17
C GLY A 55 -0.08 1.95 29.74
N ARG A 56 0.09 0.94 28.86
CA ARG A 56 0.28 1.16 27.41
C ARG A 56 -0.96 1.74 26.75
N GLU A 57 -0.77 2.38 25.61
CA GLU A 57 -1.86 2.95 24.85
C GLU A 57 -2.63 1.91 24.07
N LEU A 58 -3.95 1.85 24.26
CA LEU A 58 -4.88 0.99 23.55
C LEU A 58 -5.74 1.85 22.63
N MET A 59 -5.83 1.47 21.37
CA MET A 59 -6.62 2.17 20.37
C MET A 59 -7.23 1.18 19.36
N PRO A 60 -8.14 1.63 18.46
CA PRO A 60 -8.56 0.82 17.32
C PRO A 60 -7.35 0.39 16.50
N GLY A 61 -7.40 -0.82 15.96
CA GLY A 61 -6.39 -1.29 15.01
C GLY A 61 -6.31 -0.38 13.79
N PHE A 62 -5.13 -0.23 13.22
CA PHE A 62 -4.93 0.57 12.03
C PHE A 62 -5.66 -0.03 10.83
N ILE A 63 -6.28 0.83 10.03
CA ILE A 63 -6.85 0.52 8.73
C ILE A 63 -5.87 1.04 7.68
N GLU A 64 -5.15 0.12 7.06
CA GLU A 64 -4.23 0.42 5.97
C GLU A 64 -5.03 0.60 4.68
N SER A 65 -5.19 1.85 4.26
CA SER A 65 -6.15 2.17 3.19
C SER A 65 -5.62 1.98 1.78
N HIS A 66 -4.32 1.69 1.61
CA HIS A 66 -3.72 1.47 0.29
C HIS A 66 -2.46 0.62 0.39
N LEU A 67 -2.57 -0.64 -0.02
CA LEU A 67 -1.42 -1.53 -0.16
C LEU A 67 -1.64 -2.56 -1.28
N HIS A 68 -0.61 -3.36 -1.58
CA HIS A 68 -0.62 -4.46 -2.54
C HIS A 68 -0.24 -5.76 -1.82
N LEU A 69 -1.23 -6.43 -1.22
CA LEU A 69 -1.01 -7.49 -0.21
C LEU A 69 -0.27 -8.71 -0.79
N PHE A 70 -0.65 -9.18 -1.98
CA PHE A 70 -0.02 -10.34 -2.59
C PHE A 70 1.40 -10.01 -3.08
N MET A 71 1.56 -8.88 -3.75
CA MET A 71 2.87 -8.37 -4.16
C MET A 71 3.81 -8.19 -2.95
N GLY A 72 3.30 -7.62 -1.87
CA GLY A 72 4.05 -7.45 -0.63
C GLY A 72 4.47 -8.80 -0.02
N GLY A 73 3.57 -9.78 -0.01
CA GLY A 73 3.91 -11.14 0.43
C GLY A 73 5.00 -11.79 -0.41
N ALA A 74 4.97 -11.58 -1.73
CA ALA A 74 6.02 -12.01 -2.65
C ALA A 74 7.36 -11.29 -2.35
N THR A 75 7.31 -9.98 -2.11
CA THR A 75 8.49 -9.17 -1.76
C THR A 75 9.13 -9.64 -0.44
N LEU A 76 8.33 -10.01 0.57
CA LEU A 76 8.84 -10.59 1.82
C LEU A 76 9.55 -11.94 1.64
N ALA A 77 9.40 -12.60 0.50
CA ALA A 77 10.12 -13.81 0.15
C ALA A 77 11.42 -13.53 -0.62
N MET A 78 11.71 -12.27 -0.94
CA MET A 78 12.94 -11.81 -1.61
C MET A 78 13.99 -11.36 -0.58
N LEU A 79 15.25 -11.25 -1.03
CA LEU A 79 16.33 -10.69 -0.23
C LEU A 79 16.19 -9.17 -0.11
N ASN A 80 16.05 -8.66 1.11
CA ASN A 80 16.07 -7.21 1.35
C ASN A 80 17.51 -6.70 1.29
N LEU A 81 17.83 -5.88 0.30
CA LEU A 81 19.14 -5.27 0.08
C LEU A 81 19.24 -3.81 0.57
N GLY A 82 18.14 -3.23 1.04
CA GLY A 82 18.13 -1.84 1.54
C GLY A 82 19.19 -1.55 2.61
N PRO A 83 19.46 -2.45 3.57
CA PRO A 83 20.53 -2.26 4.56
C PRO A 83 21.96 -2.48 4.03
N THR A 84 22.14 -2.96 2.78
CA THR A 84 23.46 -3.34 2.26
C THR A 84 24.10 -2.21 1.47
N PHE A 85 25.42 -2.06 1.61
CA PHE A 85 26.21 -1.16 0.79
C PHE A 85 27.60 -1.76 0.53
N GLY A 86 28.03 -1.69 -0.72
CA GLY A 86 29.29 -2.24 -1.18
C GLY A 86 29.18 -3.69 -1.67
N PHE A 87 30.12 -4.07 -2.54
CA PHE A 87 30.11 -5.37 -3.21
C PHE A 87 30.15 -6.55 -2.24
N GLU A 88 31.06 -6.53 -1.27
CA GLU A 88 31.24 -7.66 -0.34
C GLU A 88 30.00 -7.89 0.55
N ALA A 89 29.37 -6.81 1.03
CA ALA A 89 28.16 -6.92 1.84
C ALA A 89 26.99 -7.51 1.02
N THR A 90 26.80 -7.01 -0.20
CA THR A 90 25.76 -7.52 -1.12
C THR A 90 26.04 -8.98 -1.51
N ALA A 91 27.30 -9.33 -1.79
CA ALA A 91 27.70 -10.69 -2.13
C ALA A 91 27.47 -11.67 -0.97
N SER A 92 27.82 -11.27 0.28
CA SER A 92 27.54 -12.08 1.46
C SER A 92 26.04 -12.30 1.62
N ALA A 93 25.24 -11.22 1.56
CA ALA A 93 23.80 -11.29 1.69
C ALA A 93 23.15 -12.25 0.67
N PHE A 94 23.55 -12.19 -0.60
CA PHE A 94 23.05 -13.12 -1.62
C PHE A 94 23.48 -14.58 -1.37
N ARG A 95 24.73 -14.81 -0.96
CA ARG A 95 25.22 -16.18 -0.66
C ARG A 95 24.52 -16.78 0.54
N ASP A 96 24.31 -16.00 1.60
CA ASP A 96 23.57 -16.44 2.79
C ASP A 96 22.11 -16.73 2.44
N PHE A 97 21.50 -15.88 1.62
CA PHE A 97 20.14 -16.08 1.14
C PHE A 97 20.02 -17.31 0.24
N ALA A 98 21.00 -17.56 -0.64
CA ALA A 98 21.06 -18.76 -1.46
C ALA A 98 21.19 -20.04 -0.62
N ALA A 99 22.00 -20.02 0.45
CA ALA A 99 22.17 -21.14 1.37
C ALA A 99 20.87 -21.43 2.15
N ALA A 100 20.14 -20.39 2.53
CA ALA A 100 18.84 -20.51 3.21
C ALA A 100 17.70 -20.94 2.26
N ASN A 101 17.86 -20.72 0.94
CA ASN A 101 16.88 -21.06 -0.09
C ASN A 101 17.51 -22.00 -1.13
N PRO A 102 17.72 -23.27 -0.81
CA PRO A 102 18.38 -24.22 -1.72
C PRO A 102 17.55 -24.48 -2.99
N GLY A 103 18.21 -24.87 -4.07
CA GLY A 103 17.63 -25.16 -5.38
C GLY A 103 18.27 -24.34 -6.49
N ASP A 104 17.73 -24.47 -7.69
CA ASP A 104 18.21 -23.85 -8.94
C ASP A 104 17.34 -22.69 -9.43
N GLY A 105 16.22 -22.43 -8.74
CA GLY A 105 15.33 -21.31 -9.08
C GLY A 105 15.97 -19.96 -8.86
N ILE A 106 15.44 -18.95 -9.55
CA ILE A 106 15.93 -17.58 -9.45
C ILE A 106 15.83 -17.02 -8.02
N LEU A 107 16.84 -16.27 -7.60
CA LEU A 107 16.82 -15.49 -6.37
C LEU A 107 16.62 -14.02 -6.71
N PHE A 108 15.63 -13.42 -6.06
CA PHE A 108 15.37 -11.99 -6.18
C PHE A 108 15.85 -11.23 -4.95
N GLY A 109 16.48 -10.07 -5.21
CA GLY A 109 16.70 -9.02 -4.23
C GLY A 109 15.81 -7.81 -4.52
N TYR A 110 15.52 -7.00 -3.51
CA TYR A 110 14.74 -5.76 -3.66
C TYR A 110 15.34 -4.63 -2.81
N ALA A 111 14.79 -3.42 -2.96
CA ALA A 111 15.23 -2.20 -2.28
C ALA A 111 16.69 -1.81 -2.60
N VAL A 112 17.09 -1.98 -3.86
CA VAL A 112 18.45 -1.68 -4.30
C VAL A 112 18.61 -0.20 -4.64
N ASN A 113 19.58 0.46 -4.01
CA ASN A 113 19.99 1.78 -4.43
C ASN A 113 20.88 1.67 -5.67
N TYR A 114 20.74 2.56 -6.63
CA TYR A 114 21.54 2.61 -7.87
C TYR A 114 23.05 2.67 -7.64
N VAL A 115 23.47 3.15 -6.48
CA VAL A 115 24.88 3.23 -6.05
C VAL A 115 25.28 2.15 -5.05
N ILE A 116 24.55 1.03 -4.99
CA ILE A 116 24.78 -0.06 -4.02
C ILE A 116 26.25 -0.54 -4.01
N PHE A 117 26.96 -0.48 -5.13
CA PHE A 117 28.37 -0.86 -5.26
C PHE A 117 29.34 0.32 -5.19
N GLY A 118 28.86 1.54 -4.91
CA GLY A 118 29.63 2.79 -4.89
C GLY A 118 29.21 3.75 -6.02
N GLU A 119 29.52 5.04 -5.86
CA GLU A 119 29.11 6.09 -6.82
C GLU A 119 29.66 5.87 -8.24
N ASP A 120 30.87 5.32 -8.35
CA ASP A 120 31.56 5.10 -9.62
C ASP A 120 31.33 3.69 -10.21
N ARG A 121 30.50 2.86 -9.58
CA ARG A 121 30.35 1.45 -9.95
C ARG A 121 28.87 1.04 -10.02
N ARG A 122 28.27 1.22 -11.19
CA ARG A 122 26.91 0.73 -11.44
C ARG A 122 26.85 -0.80 -11.42
N PRO A 123 25.74 -1.39 -10.93
CA PRO A 123 25.54 -2.82 -11.06
C PRO A 123 25.51 -3.26 -12.53
N ASP A 124 26.12 -4.40 -12.81
CA ASP A 124 26.08 -5.06 -14.11
C ASP A 124 26.07 -6.59 -13.95
N ARG A 125 25.85 -7.33 -15.05
CA ARG A 125 25.80 -8.79 -15.01
C ARG A 125 27.10 -9.43 -14.52
N HIS A 126 28.27 -8.84 -14.82
CA HIS A 126 29.57 -9.39 -14.41
C HIS A 126 29.79 -9.28 -12.90
N LEU A 127 29.33 -8.19 -12.30
CA LEU A 127 29.34 -8.04 -10.84
C LEU A 127 28.42 -9.05 -10.18
N LEU A 128 27.25 -9.30 -10.75
CA LEU A 128 26.31 -10.29 -10.24
C LEU A 128 26.82 -11.72 -10.47
N ASP A 129 27.49 -12.02 -11.59
CA ASP A 129 28.15 -13.29 -11.86
C ASP A 129 29.28 -13.56 -10.84
N ALA A 130 30.01 -12.50 -10.42
CA ALA A 130 31.02 -12.62 -9.37
C ALA A 130 30.43 -12.92 -7.98
N ILE A 131 29.15 -12.63 -7.76
CA ILE A 131 28.41 -13.03 -6.55
C ILE A 131 28.01 -14.50 -6.64
N ILE A 132 27.22 -14.86 -7.68
CA ILE A 132 26.74 -16.24 -7.98
C ILE A 132 26.62 -16.35 -9.51
N ALA A 133 27.41 -17.24 -10.14
CA ALA A 133 27.42 -17.43 -11.58
C ALA A 133 26.52 -18.59 -12.05
N ASP A 134 26.36 -19.62 -11.23
CA ASP A 134 25.71 -20.89 -11.59
C ASP A 134 24.21 -20.92 -11.31
N ARG A 135 23.70 -19.91 -10.60
CA ARG A 135 22.28 -19.74 -10.28
C ARG A 135 21.78 -18.38 -10.77
N PRO A 136 20.54 -18.30 -11.34
CA PRO A 136 19.99 -17.02 -11.74
C PRO A 136 19.73 -16.11 -10.52
N ILE A 137 20.22 -14.88 -10.58
CA ILE A 137 19.92 -13.82 -9.59
C ILE A 137 19.51 -12.56 -10.30
N CYS A 138 18.58 -11.83 -9.69
CA CYS A 138 18.14 -10.52 -10.13
C CYS A 138 17.83 -9.65 -8.92
N MET A 139 18.13 -8.37 -8.98
CA MET A 139 17.81 -7.41 -7.93
C MET A 139 17.08 -6.19 -8.49
N PHE A 140 16.02 -5.76 -7.80
CA PHE A 140 15.17 -4.65 -8.20
C PHE A 140 15.56 -3.37 -7.45
N SER A 141 15.55 -2.24 -8.16
CA SER A 141 15.71 -0.92 -7.56
C SER A 141 14.59 -0.61 -6.56
N THR A 142 14.84 0.32 -5.65
CA THR A 142 13.85 0.75 -4.63
C THR A 142 12.57 1.27 -5.27
N ASP A 143 12.69 1.98 -6.38
CA ASP A 143 11.57 2.56 -7.13
C ASP A 143 10.87 1.57 -8.09
N LEU A 144 11.40 0.33 -8.22
CA LEU A 144 10.90 -0.72 -9.11
C LEU A 144 10.92 -0.38 -10.62
N HIS A 145 11.64 0.68 -11.03
CA HIS A 145 11.79 1.07 -12.42
C HIS A 145 13.02 0.46 -13.10
N CYS A 146 13.91 -0.17 -12.32
CA CYS A 146 15.11 -0.82 -12.83
C CYS A 146 15.36 -2.15 -12.13
N ALA A 147 16.00 -3.08 -12.87
CA ALA A 147 16.54 -4.30 -12.29
C ALA A 147 17.89 -4.63 -12.88
N TRP A 148 18.68 -5.40 -12.15
CA TRP A 148 19.97 -5.94 -12.61
C TRP A 148 19.96 -7.45 -12.47
N ALA A 149 20.24 -8.14 -13.57
CA ALA A 149 20.24 -9.59 -13.65
C ALA A 149 21.64 -10.12 -14.01
N ASN A 150 22.02 -11.28 -13.48
CA ASN A 150 23.25 -11.94 -13.87
C ASN A 150 23.12 -12.62 -15.25
N THR A 151 24.23 -13.06 -15.82
CA THR A 151 24.26 -13.72 -17.13
C THR A 151 23.29 -14.90 -17.17
N ARG A 152 23.27 -15.73 -16.13
CA ARG A 152 22.39 -16.91 -16.05
C ARG A 152 20.91 -16.55 -16.10
N ALA A 153 20.49 -15.49 -15.43
CA ALA A 153 19.10 -15.03 -15.46
C ALA A 153 18.72 -14.48 -16.85
N LEU A 154 19.61 -13.72 -17.51
CA LEU A 154 19.41 -13.19 -18.85
C LEU A 154 19.32 -14.30 -19.91
N GLU A 155 20.16 -15.35 -19.82
CA GLU A 155 20.08 -16.54 -20.67
C GLU A 155 18.73 -17.23 -20.53
N MET A 156 18.34 -17.54 -19.29
CA MET A 156 17.08 -18.23 -19.01
C MET A 156 15.86 -17.42 -19.44
N ALA A 157 15.93 -16.08 -19.34
CA ALA A 157 14.88 -15.18 -19.79
C ALA A 157 14.88 -14.97 -21.32
N GLY A 158 15.91 -15.45 -22.04
CA GLY A 158 16.02 -15.32 -23.49
C GLY A 158 16.31 -13.91 -23.98
N ILE A 159 16.92 -13.07 -23.14
CA ILE A 159 17.21 -11.65 -23.43
C ILE A 159 18.70 -11.28 -23.34
N LEU A 160 19.60 -12.26 -23.24
CA LEU A 160 21.04 -11.98 -23.18
C LEU A 160 21.56 -11.31 -24.47
N GLU A 161 21.02 -11.66 -25.63
CA GLU A 161 21.35 -11.03 -26.92
C GLU A 161 20.54 -9.75 -27.19
N GLY A 162 19.85 -9.23 -26.16
CA GLY A 162 18.91 -8.11 -26.27
C GLY A 162 17.49 -8.56 -26.61
N ALA A 163 16.54 -7.64 -26.51
CA ALA A 163 15.15 -7.83 -26.87
C ALA A 163 14.50 -6.51 -27.29
N ASP A 164 13.57 -6.56 -28.22
CA ASP A 164 12.67 -5.44 -28.49
C ASP A 164 11.56 -5.43 -27.42
N VAL A 165 11.64 -4.51 -26.49
CA VAL A 165 10.70 -4.36 -25.36
C VAL A 165 9.80 -3.12 -25.51
N GLY A 166 9.82 -2.50 -26.69
CA GLY A 166 9.03 -1.30 -27.00
C GLY A 166 9.71 0.01 -26.59
N PRO A 167 9.14 1.16 -26.99
CA PRO A 167 9.81 2.46 -26.93
C PRO A 167 9.99 3.04 -25.51
N ALA A 168 9.28 2.53 -24.51
CA ALA A 168 9.33 3.04 -23.14
C ALA A 168 10.16 2.14 -22.20
N ALA A 169 10.82 1.10 -22.72
CA ALA A 169 11.60 0.17 -21.92
C ALA A 169 12.93 -0.15 -22.63
N GLU A 170 13.94 -0.65 -21.89
CA GLU A 170 15.25 -0.92 -22.46
C GLU A 170 15.92 -2.13 -21.80
N VAL A 171 16.40 -3.07 -22.60
CA VAL A 171 17.44 -4.02 -22.22
C VAL A 171 18.77 -3.37 -22.58
N VAL A 172 19.52 -2.90 -21.57
CA VAL A 172 20.75 -2.15 -21.81
C VAL A 172 21.84 -3.08 -22.32
N MET A 173 22.42 -2.73 -23.47
CA MET A 173 23.47 -3.54 -24.11
C MET A 173 24.87 -3.13 -23.64
N GLY A 174 25.75 -4.11 -23.44
CA GLY A 174 27.17 -3.92 -23.15
C GLY A 174 28.01 -3.73 -24.41
N GLU A 175 29.27 -3.35 -24.21
CA GLU A 175 30.24 -3.18 -25.30
C GLU A 175 30.60 -4.50 -26.02
N ASP A 176 30.34 -5.64 -25.36
CA ASP A 176 30.53 -6.99 -25.93
C ASP A 176 29.36 -7.44 -26.81
N GLY A 177 28.34 -6.59 -26.99
CA GLY A 177 27.17 -6.87 -27.80
C GLY A 177 26.11 -7.74 -27.10
N LEU A 178 26.30 -8.04 -25.82
CA LEU A 178 25.33 -8.73 -24.96
C LEU A 178 24.69 -7.77 -23.96
N ALA A 179 23.53 -8.12 -23.42
CA ALA A 179 22.88 -7.35 -22.37
C ALA A 179 23.82 -7.19 -21.16
N ASN A 180 23.99 -5.96 -20.67
CA ASN A 180 24.91 -5.69 -19.56
C ASN A 180 24.35 -6.08 -18.18
N GLY A 181 23.08 -6.48 -18.12
CA GLY A 181 22.36 -6.85 -16.88
C GLY A 181 21.32 -5.84 -16.45
N GLU A 182 21.45 -4.57 -16.84
CA GLU A 182 20.49 -3.52 -16.50
C GLU A 182 19.24 -3.61 -17.38
N LEU A 183 18.07 -3.69 -16.72
CA LEU A 183 16.76 -3.81 -17.35
C LEU A 183 15.92 -2.62 -16.87
N ARG A 184 15.47 -1.77 -17.79
CA ARG A 184 14.72 -0.55 -17.49
C ARG A 184 13.27 -0.74 -17.84
N GLU A 185 12.40 -0.40 -16.92
CA GLU A 185 10.94 -0.48 -16.95
C GLU A 185 10.40 -1.92 -17.01
N ALA A 186 9.10 -2.05 -16.72
CA ALA A 186 8.44 -3.34 -16.54
C ALA A 186 8.58 -4.28 -17.73
N ALA A 187 8.50 -3.76 -18.97
CA ALA A 187 8.56 -4.61 -20.16
C ALA A 187 9.94 -5.28 -20.34
N ALA A 188 11.04 -4.63 -19.93
CA ALA A 188 12.37 -5.22 -19.93
C ALA A 188 12.58 -6.19 -18.76
N MET A 189 11.97 -5.91 -17.58
CA MET A 189 12.10 -6.73 -16.38
C MET A 189 11.24 -8.00 -16.41
N ASN A 190 10.07 -7.96 -17.05
CA ASN A 190 9.09 -9.05 -17.06
C ASN A 190 9.66 -10.41 -17.49
N PRO A 191 10.49 -10.54 -18.54
CA PRO A 191 11.08 -11.83 -18.91
C PRO A 191 11.83 -12.51 -17.76
N VAL A 192 12.56 -11.74 -16.95
CA VAL A 192 13.28 -12.26 -15.76
C VAL A 192 12.31 -12.53 -14.62
N ARG A 193 11.30 -11.69 -14.39
CA ARG A 193 10.25 -11.94 -13.37
C ARG A 193 9.49 -13.23 -13.64
N MET A 194 9.24 -13.56 -14.90
CA MET A 194 8.56 -14.81 -15.29
C MET A 194 9.36 -16.09 -14.98
N LEU A 195 10.66 -15.99 -14.65
CA LEU A 195 11.45 -17.11 -14.15
C LEU A 195 11.09 -17.49 -12.69
N SER A 196 10.40 -16.61 -11.97
CA SER A 196 9.92 -16.90 -10.62
C SER A 196 8.87 -18.01 -10.62
N ARG A 197 8.73 -18.70 -9.48
CA ARG A 197 7.63 -19.63 -9.26
C ARG A 197 6.26 -18.96 -9.44
N LEU A 198 6.17 -17.66 -9.12
CA LEU A 198 4.93 -16.90 -9.23
C LEU A 198 4.49 -16.65 -10.68
N LYS A 199 5.44 -16.57 -11.63
CA LYS A 199 5.14 -16.32 -13.06
C LYS A 199 4.19 -15.13 -13.24
N GLY A 200 4.43 -14.06 -12.49
CA GLY A 200 3.64 -12.82 -12.53
C GLY A 200 2.29 -12.85 -11.83
N ARG A 201 1.92 -13.95 -11.13
CA ARG A 201 0.61 -14.05 -10.43
C ARG A 201 0.43 -13.02 -9.32
N ASP A 202 1.52 -12.52 -8.77
CA ASP A 202 1.59 -11.42 -7.79
C ASP A 202 1.54 -10.03 -8.43
N GLY A 203 1.65 -9.95 -9.76
CA GLY A 203 1.67 -8.69 -10.50
C GLY A 203 0.28 -8.11 -10.74
N LEU A 204 0.28 -6.80 -11.03
CA LEU A 204 -0.95 -6.05 -11.31
C LEU A 204 -1.67 -6.55 -12.57
N ASP A 205 -0.94 -7.08 -13.55
CA ASP A 205 -1.45 -7.43 -14.88
C ASP A 205 -1.90 -8.89 -15.00
N TYR A 206 -1.94 -9.64 -13.89
CA TYR A 206 -2.33 -11.05 -13.95
C TYR A 206 -3.82 -11.21 -14.22
N GLU A 207 -4.14 -11.75 -15.38
CA GLU A 207 -5.53 -11.95 -15.85
C GLU A 207 -6.10 -13.35 -15.57
N GLY A 208 -5.34 -14.17 -14.85
CA GLY A 208 -5.75 -15.55 -14.56
C GLY A 208 -5.05 -16.59 -15.45
N GLY A 209 -5.41 -17.84 -15.24
CA GLY A 209 -4.84 -19.01 -15.94
C GLY A 209 -4.93 -20.26 -15.09
N ALA A 210 -4.56 -21.40 -15.68
CA ALA A 210 -4.47 -22.65 -14.93
C ALA A 210 -3.28 -22.59 -13.96
N VAL A 211 -3.56 -22.73 -12.67
CA VAL A 211 -2.56 -22.74 -11.59
C VAL A 211 -2.70 -24.06 -10.85
N SER A 212 -1.58 -24.77 -10.62
CA SER A 212 -1.56 -26.02 -9.87
C SER A 212 -1.99 -25.82 -8.42
N ASP A 213 -2.49 -26.87 -7.78
CA ASP A 213 -2.87 -26.83 -6.36
C ASP A 213 -1.66 -26.51 -5.47
N GLU A 214 -0.47 -26.99 -5.85
CA GLU A 214 0.77 -26.70 -5.15
C GLU A 214 1.14 -25.21 -5.24
N ASP A 215 1.04 -24.58 -6.40
CA ASP A 215 1.28 -23.15 -6.58
C ASP A 215 0.21 -22.30 -5.90
N ARG A 216 -1.07 -22.72 -5.94
CA ARG A 216 -2.13 -22.05 -5.17
C ARG A 216 -1.86 -22.09 -3.66
N ALA A 217 -1.36 -23.22 -3.14
CA ALA A 217 -0.98 -23.33 -1.74
C ALA A 217 0.20 -22.43 -1.38
N TYR A 218 1.19 -22.33 -2.28
CA TYR A 218 2.32 -21.42 -2.14
C TYR A 218 1.87 -19.95 -2.13
N ASP A 219 1.01 -19.56 -3.07
CA ASP A 219 0.49 -18.20 -3.19
C ASP A 219 -0.34 -17.81 -1.95
N ARG A 220 -1.18 -18.73 -1.42
CA ARG A 220 -1.88 -18.51 -0.14
C ARG A 220 -0.92 -18.30 1.04
N ALA A 221 0.18 -19.05 1.08
CA ALA A 221 1.18 -18.87 2.12
C ALA A 221 1.85 -17.49 2.08
N LEU A 222 2.10 -16.95 0.88
CA LEU A 222 2.63 -15.59 0.71
C LEU A 222 1.62 -14.52 1.16
N ILE A 223 0.34 -14.65 0.78
CA ILE A 223 -0.72 -13.73 1.22
C ILE A 223 -0.88 -13.78 2.74
N ARG A 224 -0.85 -14.97 3.33
CA ARG A 224 -0.90 -15.11 4.79
C ARG A 224 0.31 -14.45 5.46
N LYS A 225 1.52 -14.65 4.94
CA LYS A 225 2.75 -14.00 5.44
C LYS A 225 2.64 -12.47 5.39
N ALA A 226 2.04 -11.93 4.32
CA ALA A 226 1.76 -10.51 4.21
C ALA A 226 0.77 -10.03 5.29
N GLY A 227 -0.29 -10.79 5.55
CA GLY A 227 -1.24 -10.50 6.61
C GLY A 227 -0.61 -10.56 8.01
N ASP A 228 0.24 -11.56 8.28
CA ASP A 228 1.02 -11.65 9.53
C ASP A 228 1.95 -10.43 9.68
N TYR A 229 2.54 -9.96 8.57
CA TYR A 229 3.38 -8.75 8.57
C TYR A 229 2.55 -7.48 8.80
N CYS A 230 1.35 -7.37 8.23
CA CYS A 230 0.40 -6.31 8.57
C CYS A 230 0.10 -6.30 10.08
N ALA A 231 -0.20 -7.46 10.66
CA ALA A 231 -0.49 -7.58 12.10
C ALA A 231 0.69 -7.15 12.98
N GLN A 232 1.95 -7.41 12.58
CA GLN A 232 3.15 -6.93 13.28
C GLN A 232 3.21 -5.40 13.36
N HIS A 233 2.58 -4.71 12.42
CA HIS A 233 2.52 -3.24 12.35
C HIS A 233 1.20 -2.65 12.87
N GLY A 234 0.39 -3.45 13.58
CA GLY A 234 -0.86 -2.95 14.20
C GLY A 234 -2.03 -2.84 13.23
N ILE A 235 -1.88 -3.30 11.99
CA ILE A 235 -2.91 -3.25 10.97
C ILE A 235 -3.89 -4.40 11.21
N THR A 236 -5.17 -4.07 11.27
CA THR A 236 -6.27 -5.03 11.43
C THR A 236 -7.17 -5.11 10.20
N SER A 237 -7.11 -4.08 9.34
CA SER A 237 -7.83 -4.05 8.07
C SER A 237 -6.92 -3.51 6.97
N ALA A 238 -6.91 -4.16 5.82
CA ALA A 238 -6.11 -3.84 4.65
C ALA A 238 -7.00 -3.61 3.44
N VAL A 239 -6.92 -2.42 2.85
CA VAL A 239 -7.56 -2.11 1.57
C VAL A 239 -6.55 -2.40 0.47
N ASN A 240 -6.66 -3.57 -0.13
CA ASN A 240 -5.80 -3.97 -1.23
C ASN A 240 -6.13 -3.13 -2.48
N MET A 241 -5.12 -2.70 -3.26
CA MET A 241 -5.30 -1.83 -4.42
C MET A 241 -4.99 -2.51 -5.75
N ASP A 242 -4.86 -3.81 -5.73
CA ASP A 242 -4.87 -4.67 -6.91
C ASP A 242 -5.75 -5.89 -6.63
N GLY A 243 -6.49 -6.34 -7.62
CA GLY A 243 -7.32 -7.52 -7.43
C GLY A 243 -7.90 -8.06 -8.72
N ASN A 244 -8.06 -9.37 -8.70
CA ASN A 244 -8.66 -10.16 -9.76
C ASN A 244 -9.35 -11.40 -9.15
N ALA A 245 -10.06 -12.17 -9.96
CA ALA A 245 -10.78 -13.37 -9.50
C ALA A 245 -9.86 -14.43 -8.87
N TYR A 246 -8.61 -14.52 -9.32
CA TYR A 246 -7.62 -15.45 -8.73
C TYR A 246 -7.26 -15.07 -7.29
N GLN A 247 -6.92 -13.81 -7.06
CA GLN A 247 -6.61 -13.29 -5.72
C GLN A 247 -7.84 -13.39 -4.80
N ALA A 248 -9.04 -13.05 -5.31
CA ALA A 248 -10.29 -13.19 -4.56
C ALA A 248 -10.51 -14.64 -4.09
N GLY A 249 -10.23 -15.63 -4.96
CA GLY A 249 -10.29 -17.05 -4.60
C GLY A 249 -9.29 -17.45 -3.52
N LEU A 250 -8.03 -17.01 -3.61
CA LEU A 250 -7.00 -17.30 -2.61
C LEU A 250 -7.34 -16.70 -1.23
N MET A 251 -7.75 -15.43 -1.21
CA MET A 251 -8.11 -14.73 0.03
C MET A 251 -9.38 -15.29 0.66
N ARG A 252 -10.34 -15.73 -0.14
CA ARG A 252 -11.54 -16.43 0.34
C ARG A 252 -11.18 -17.75 1.01
N ASP A 253 -10.31 -18.56 0.38
CA ASP A 253 -9.85 -19.82 0.96
C ASP A 253 -9.22 -19.60 2.34
N LEU A 254 -8.36 -18.56 2.48
CA LEU A 254 -7.73 -18.19 3.74
C LEU A 254 -8.76 -17.70 4.78
N ALA A 255 -9.70 -16.86 4.36
CA ALA A 255 -10.72 -16.31 5.27
C ALA A 255 -11.67 -17.40 5.79
N LEU A 256 -12.18 -18.28 4.91
CA LEU A 256 -13.02 -19.42 5.31
C LEU A 256 -12.25 -20.43 6.17
N GLY A 257 -10.95 -20.57 5.95
CA GLY A 257 -10.08 -21.42 6.77
C GLY A 257 -9.67 -20.79 8.12
N GLY A 258 -10.13 -19.57 8.45
CA GLY A 258 -9.73 -18.86 9.67
C GLY A 258 -8.24 -18.50 9.69
N GLN A 259 -7.62 -18.34 8.53
CA GLN A 259 -6.18 -18.13 8.36
C GLN A 259 -5.82 -16.70 7.92
N MET A 260 -6.81 -15.80 7.80
CA MET A 260 -6.57 -14.38 7.53
C MET A 260 -6.29 -13.64 8.84
N PRO A 261 -5.08 -13.08 9.03
CA PRO A 261 -4.77 -12.34 10.27
C PRO A 261 -5.33 -10.93 10.27
N VAL A 262 -5.74 -10.40 9.12
CA VAL A 262 -6.32 -9.07 8.92
C VAL A 262 -7.56 -9.15 8.03
N ARG A 263 -8.47 -8.21 8.14
CA ARG A 263 -9.60 -8.06 7.21
C ARG A 263 -9.10 -7.48 5.89
N VAL A 264 -9.70 -7.89 4.78
CA VAL A 264 -9.30 -7.41 3.45
C VAL A 264 -10.50 -6.90 2.67
N SER A 265 -10.34 -5.72 2.09
CA SER A 265 -11.20 -5.18 1.03
C SER A 265 -10.43 -5.25 -0.30
N LEU A 266 -10.99 -5.95 -1.30
CA LEU A 266 -10.32 -6.24 -2.56
C LEU A 266 -11.07 -5.59 -3.72
N PRO A 267 -10.47 -4.66 -4.50
CA PRO A 267 -11.07 -4.08 -5.69
C PRO A 267 -10.90 -5.00 -6.91
N LEU A 268 -11.70 -4.79 -7.93
CA LEU A 268 -11.41 -5.26 -9.28
C LEU A 268 -10.51 -4.25 -9.99
N ARG A 269 -9.28 -4.63 -10.32
CA ARG A 269 -8.40 -3.79 -11.15
C ARG A 269 -8.81 -3.85 -12.61
N LEU A 270 -8.90 -2.69 -13.25
CA LEU A 270 -9.25 -2.56 -14.67
C LEU A 270 -8.32 -1.57 -15.38
N GLU A 271 -8.21 -1.73 -16.68
CA GLU A 271 -7.45 -0.89 -17.62
C GLU A 271 -8.35 -0.42 -18.75
N GLN A 272 -7.85 0.51 -19.58
CA GLN A 272 -8.58 1.05 -20.73
C GLN A 272 -9.18 -0.03 -21.63
N ARG A 273 -8.43 -1.11 -21.92
CA ARG A 273 -8.87 -2.20 -22.80
C ARG A 273 -10.13 -2.92 -22.32
N HIS A 274 -10.43 -2.87 -21.03
CA HIS A 274 -11.61 -3.51 -20.45
C HIS A 274 -12.89 -2.71 -20.67
N GLY A 275 -12.79 -1.40 -20.85
CA GLY A 275 -13.93 -0.52 -20.99
C GLY A 275 -14.94 -0.63 -19.83
N PRO A 276 -16.10 0.01 -19.93
CA PRO A 276 -17.16 -0.08 -18.92
C PRO A 276 -17.75 -1.50 -18.82
N GLU A 277 -17.70 -2.31 -19.87
CA GLU A 277 -18.16 -3.71 -19.87
C GLU A 277 -17.32 -4.60 -18.95
N GLY A 278 -16.03 -4.29 -18.82
CA GLY A 278 -15.10 -5.02 -17.96
C GLY A 278 -15.48 -5.00 -16.47
N ILE A 279 -16.31 -4.05 -16.06
CA ILE A 279 -16.78 -3.93 -14.66
C ILE A 279 -17.60 -5.14 -14.23
N ALA A 280 -18.27 -5.81 -15.17
CA ALA A 280 -19.01 -7.05 -14.89
C ALA A 280 -18.13 -8.19 -14.35
N ARG A 281 -16.82 -8.16 -14.61
CA ARG A 281 -15.85 -9.16 -14.09
C ARG A 281 -15.76 -9.19 -12.56
N ILE A 282 -16.29 -8.20 -11.86
CA ILE A 282 -16.37 -8.25 -10.38
C ILE A 282 -17.25 -9.42 -9.90
N GLU A 283 -18.18 -9.88 -10.73
CA GLU A 283 -19.04 -11.03 -10.44
C GLU A 283 -18.23 -12.35 -10.39
N ASP A 284 -17.08 -12.40 -11.07
CA ASP A 284 -16.15 -13.53 -11.05
C ASP A 284 -15.42 -13.68 -9.70
N PHE A 285 -15.47 -12.65 -8.84
CA PHE A 285 -14.90 -12.71 -7.50
C PHE A 285 -15.64 -13.71 -6.61
N GLY A 286 -16.90 -14.03 -6.92
CA GLY A 286 -17.76 -14.90 -6.13
C GLY A 286 -18.17 -14.25 -4.79
N PRO A 287 -18.61 -15.02 -3.79
CA PRO A 287 -19.16 -14.47 -2.55
C PRO A 287 -18.08 -13.85 -1.66
N GLU A 288 -18.46 -12.80 -0.95
CA GLU A 288 -17.70 -12.24 0.18
C GLU A 288 -17.62 -13.23 1.34
N VAL A 289 -16.70 -12.97 2.27
CA VAL A 289 -16.67 -13.64 3.57
C VAL A 289 -16.99 -12.59 4.64
N PRO A 290 -18.22 -12.60 5.20
CA PRO A 290 -18.68 -11.55 6.08
C PRO A 290 -17.67 -11.21 7.19
N GLY A 291 -17.29 -9.95 7.25
CA GLY A 291 -16.35 -9.45 8.23
C GLY A 291 -14.86 -9.69 7.92
N TRP A 292 -14.51 -10.48 6.90
CA TRP A 292 -13.11 -10.83 6.60
C TRP A 292 -12.66 -10.48 5.19
N LEU A 293 -13.53 -10.68 4.19
CA LEU A 293 -13.21 -10.37 2.80
C LEU A 293 -14.42 -9.68 2.16
N SER A 294 -14.23 -8.46 1.70
CA SER A 294 -15.26 -7.66 1.03
C SER A 294 -14.79 -7.22 -0.36
N PHE A 295 -15.76 -6.93 -1.21
CA PHE A 295 -15.62 -6.39 -2.55
C PHE A 295 -16.39 -5.07 -2.66
N GLY A 296 -16.73 -4.61 -3.85
CA GLY A 296 -17.55 -3.41 -4.02
C GLY A 296 -16.79 -2.18 -4.54
N ARG A 297 -15.56 -2.41 -5.04
CA ARG A 297 -14.71 -1.35 -5.60
C ARG A 297 -14.08 -1.77 -6.91
N ILE A 298 -13.86 -0.79 -7.81
CA ILE A 298 -12.91 -0.94 -8.93
C ILE A 298 -11.68 -0.08 -8.69
N LYS A 299 -10.50 -0.52 -9.17
CA LYS A 299 -9.25 0.25 -9.18
C LYS A 299 -8.87 0.59 -10.60
N LEU A 300 -8.58 1.86 -10.83
CA LEU A 300 -8.12 2.42 -12.10
C LEU A 300 -6.81 3.18 -11.90
N PHE A 301 -6.05 3.35 -12.98
CA PHE A 301 -4.86 4.20 -13.04
C PHE A 301 -5.08 5.27 -14.11
N MET A 302 -4.98 6.54 -13.72
CA MET A 302 -5.10 7.66 -14.64
C MET A 302 -3.75 8.05 -15.22
N ASP A 303 -2.67 7.94 -14.42
CA ASP A 303 -1.31 8.27 -14.81
C ASP A 303 -0.26 7.39 -14.11
N GLY A 304 1.02 7.73 -14.28
CA GLY A 304 2.14 7.17 -13.55
C GLY A 304 2.66 8.13 -12.47
N VAL A 305 3.99 8.38 -12.43
CA VAL A 305 4.68 9.12 -11.36
C VAL A 305 5.56 10.24 -11.92
N TYR A 306 5.96 11.21 -11.06
CA TYR A 306 6.81 12.34 -11.47
C TYR A 306 8.19 11.89 -11.92
N ASP A 307 8.84 10.98 -11.22
CA ASP A 307 10.24 10.58 -11.44
C ASP A 307 10.52 9.99 -12.83
N THR A 308 9.46 9.53 -13.51
CA THR A 308 9.53 9.00 -14.88
C THR A 308 8.85 9.90 -15.92
N TRP A 309 8.40 11.11 -15.54
CA TRP A 309 7.60 12.03 -16.37
C TRP A 309 6.31 11.40 -16.90
N THR A 310 5.74 10.45 -16.17
CA THR A 310 4.48 9.79 -16.53
C THR A 310 3.28 10.29 -15.72
N ALA A 311 3.50 11.14 -14.71
CA ALA A 311 2.41 11.86 -14.05
C ALA A 311 1.75 12.82 -15.04
N LEU A 312 0.43 12.75 -15.16
CA LEU A 312 -0.34 13.64 -16.06
C LEU A 312 -0.51 15.02 -15.43
N THR A 313 0.00 16.06 -16.10
CA THR A 313 0.03 17.43 -15.59
C THR A 313 -0.86 18.37 -16.38
N VAL A 314 -1.40 19.42 -15.74
CA VAL A 314 -2.22 20.45 -16.38
C VAL A 314 -1.36 21.35 -17.29
N THR A 315 -0.12 21.63 -16.90
CA THR A 315 0.86 22.41 -17.66
C THR A 315 2.08 21.55 -17.95
N ASP A 316 2.88 21.95 -18.92
CA ASP A 316 4.10 21.25 -19.30
C ASP A 316 5.04 21.01 -18.11
N TYR A 317 5.85 19.96 -18.19
CA TYR A 317 6.95 19.76 -17.25
C TYR A 317 7.99 20.88 -17.41
N PRO A 318 8.48 21.48 -16.32
CA PRO A 318 9.39 22.64 -16.42
C PRO A 318 10.73 22.29 -17.04
N ASP A 319 11.22 21.05 -16.86
CA ASP A 319 12.44 20.53 -17.45
C ASP A 319 12.25 19.91 -18.85
N LYS A 320 10.98 19.80 -19.32
CA LYS A 320 10.63 19.32 -20.66
C LYS A 320 9.55 20.22 -21.30
N PRO A 321 9.89 21.45 -21.70
CA PRO A 321 8.93 22.37 -22.32
C PRO A 321 8.28 21.76 -23.58
N GLY A 322 6.97 21.91 -23.70
CA GLY A 322 6.16 21.31 -24.76
C GLY A 322 5.77 19.85 -24.52
N PHE A 323 6.15 19.27 -23.38
CA PHE A 323 5.81 17.89 -23.03
C PHE A 323 4.88 17.82 -21.81
N ARG A 324 3.84 17.03 -21.93
CA ARG A 324 2.95 16.54 -20.87
C ARG A 324 2.72 15.06 -21.11
N SER A 325 2.54 14.29 -20.05
CA SER A 325 2.15 12.89 -20.17
C SER A 325 0.73 12.76 -20.72
N GLU A 326 0.43 11.64 -21.33
CA GLU A 326 -0.92 11.26 -21.73
C GLU A 326 -1.61 10.46 -20.63
N PRO A 327 -2.96 10.53 -20.51
CA PRO A 327 -3.68 9.71 -19.57
C PRO A 327 -3.60 8.22 -19.96
N LEU A 328 -3.48 7.32 -18.97
CA LEU A 328 -3.50 5.87 -19.22
C LEU A 328 -4.86 5.36 -19.67
N ILE A 329 -5.92 6.08 -19.36
CA ILE A 329 -7.29 5.82 -19.82
C ILE A 329 -7.82 7.09 -20.47
N ALA A 330 -8.22 7.00 -21.73
CA ALA A 330 -8.80 8.12 -22.45
C ALA A 330 -10.02 8.68 -21.68
N PRO A 331 -10.18 10.01 -21.58
CA PRO A 331 -11.18 10.64 -20.71
C PRO A 331 -12.62 10.21 -20.96
N ASP A 332 -13.01 9.93 -22.19
CA ASP A 332 -14.34 9.44 -22.56
C ASP A 332 -14.58 8.02 -22.05
N ILE A 333 -13.58 7.13 -22.17
CA ILE A 333 -13.62 5.77 -21.66
C ILE A 333 -13.64 5.80 -20.13
N PHE A 334 -12.78 6.59 -19.50
CA PHE A 334 -12.72 6.73 -18.05
C PHE A 334 -14.07 7.21 -17.47
N ASN A 335 -14.66 8.26 -18.09
CA ASN A 335 -15.97 8.76 -17.69
C ASN A 335 -17.05 7.67 -17.80
N ALA A 336 -17.05 6.90 -18.90
CA ALA A 336 -18.00 5.80 -19.09
C ALA A 336 -17.79 4.68 -18.03
N MET A 337 -16.56 4.36 -17.69
CA MET A 337 -16.25 3.40 -16.60
C MET A 337 -16.73 3.90 -15.25
N CYS A 338 -16.51 5.18 -14.92
CA CYS A 338 -17.01 5.79 -13.68
C CYS A 338 -18.55 5.75 -13.61
N VAL A 339 -19.24 6.11 -14.70
CA VAL A 339 -20.70 6.08 -14.78
C VAL A 339 -21.24 4.67 -14.55
N GLU A 340 -20.66 3.67 -15.22
CA GLU A 340 -21.10 2.28 -15.08
C GLU A 340 -20.80 1.69 -13.70
N ALA A 341 -19.61 1.96 -13.14
CA ALA A 341 -19.28 1.52 -11.79
C ALA A 341 -20.23 2.10 -10.74
N ASP A 342 -20.48 3.40 -10.81
CA ASP A 342 -21.39 4.08 -9.90
C ASP A 342 -22.84 3.59 -10.06
N ARG A 343 -23.30 3.35 -11.30
CA ARG A 343 -24.61 2.75 -11.60
C ARG A 343 -24.79 1.36 -10.97
N ARG A 344 -23.71 0.57 -10.87
CA ARG A 344 -23.69 -0.73 -10.19
C ARG A 344 -23.55 -0.63 -8.68
N GLY A 345 -23.48 0.57 -8.12
CA GLY A 345 -23.28 0.79 -6.68
C GLY A 345 -21.83 0.61 -6.22
N LEU A 346 -20.86 0.48 -7.15
CA LEU A 346 -19.45 0.30 -6.83
C LEU A 346 -18.78 1.63 -6.53
N GLN A 347 -17.78 1.60 -5.65
CA GLN A 347 -16.83 2.69 -5.43
C GLN A 347 -15.76 2.64 -6.53
N VAL A 348 -15.31 3.80 -6.98
CA VAL A 348 -14.14 3.91 -7.86
C VAL A 348 -12.95 4.42 -7.05
N ALA A 349 -11.82 3.74 -7.11
CA ALA A 349 -10.53 4.19 -6.59
C ALA A 349 -9.60 4.41 -7.77
N THR A 350 -9.06 5.63 -7.90
CA THR A 350 -8.22 5.99 -9.04
C THR A 350 -6.86 6.47 -8.57
N HIS A 351 -5.78 5.81 -9.03
CA HIS A 351 -4.42 6.33 -8.93
C HIS A 351 -4.32 7.61 -9.76
N ALA A 352 -4.00 8.72 -9.14
CA ALA A 352 -3.84 10.02 -9.77
C ALA A 352 -2.80 10.86 -9.02
N VAL A 353 -1.61 10.95 -9.58
CA VAL A 353 -0.43 11.60 -9.02
C VAL A 353 -0.33 13.05 -9.48
N GLY A 354 -0.37 13.30 -10.78
CA GLY A 354 -0.28 14.63 -11.35
C GLY A 354 -1.58 15.43 -11.24
N ASP A 355 -1.46 16.75 -11.19
CA ASP A 355 -2.61 17.68 -11.12
C ASP A 355 -3.59 17.52 -12.30
N GLY A 356 -3.12 17.11 -13.47
CA GLY A 356 -3.95 16.77 -14.62
C GLY A 356 -4.71 15.45 -14.44
N ALA A 357 -4.09 14.43 -13.82
CA ALA A 357 -4.73 13.17 -13.51
C ALA A 357 -5.82 13.34 -12.45
N VAL A 358 -5.54 14.13 -11.41
CA VAL A 358 -6.52 14.48 -10.38
C VAL A 358 -7.73 15.18 -11.00
N ARG A 359 -7.51 16.16 -11.90
CA ARG A 359 -8.58 16.84 -12.64
C ARG A 359 -9.43 15.88 -13.46
N ALA A 360 -8.79 15.03 -14.28
CA ALA A 360 -9.49 14.05 -15.11
C ALA A 360 -10.30 13.06 -14.25
N THR A 361 -9.77 12.66 -13.10
CA THR A 361 -10.47 11.79 -12.14
C THR A 361 -11.70 12.47 -11.55
N ILE A 362 -11.58 13.72 -11.12
CA ILE A 362 -12.72 14.51 -10.61
C ILE A 362 -13.80 14.69 -11.69
N ASP A 363 -13.40 14.90 -12.95
CA ASP A 363 -14.33 15.02 -14.07
C ASP A 363 -15.12 13.73 -14.31
N GLY A 364 -14.48 12.56 -14.20
CA GLY A 364 -15.12 11.25 -14.28
C GLY A 364 -16.14 11.03 -13.16
N TYR A 365 -15.80 11.39 -11.93
CA TYR A 365 -16.72 11.28 -10.79
C TYR A 365 -17.90 12.27 -10.89
N ALA A 366 -17.65 13.47 -11.41
CA ALA A 366 -18.72 14.44 -11.73
C ALA A 366 -19.64 13.92 -12.84
N ALA A 367 -19.09 13.24 -13.87
CA ALA A 367 -19.87 12.61 -14.92
C ALA A 367 -20.77 11.47 -14.37
N ALA A 368 -20.25 10.63 -13.47
CA ALA A 368 -21.00 9.58 -12.79
C ALA A 368 -22.18 10.18 -12.00
N ARG A 369 -21.90 11.19 -11.16
CA ARG A 369 -22.96 11.88 -10.38
C ARG A 369 -24.01 12.56 -11.26
N LYS A 370 -23.59 13.15 -12.39
CA LYS A 370 -24.51 13.77 -13.36
C LYS A 370 -25.41 12.73 -14.03
N ALA A 371 -24.89 11.57 -14.37
CA ALA A 371 -25.63 10.51 -15.07
C ALA A 371 -26.58 9.75 -14.16
N ASN A 372 -26.14 9.41 -12.95
CA ASN A 372 -26.85 8.51 -12.04
C ASN A 372 -27.59 9.24 -10.89
N GLY A 373 -27.32 10.54 -10.71
CA GLY A 373 -27.81 11.30 -9.56
C GLY A 373 -26.88 11.21 -8.34
N PRO A 374 -27.19 11.96 -7.26
CA PRO A 374 -26.40 11.95 -6.04
C PRO A 374 -26.58 10.63 -5.26
N ARG A 375 -25.45 10.07 -4.83
CA ARG A 375 -25.37 8.86 -4.02
C ARG A 375 -24.19 9.02 -3.04
N ASP A 376 -24.18 8.32 -1.92
CA ASP A 376 -23.01 8.17 -1.05
C ASP A 376 -22.03 7.18 -1.72
N SER A 377 -21.31 7.65 -2.73
CA SER A 377 -20.40 6.82 -3.54
C SER A 377 -19.00 6.75 -2.93
N ARG A 378 -18.59 7.78 -2.20
CA ARG A 378 -17.25 7.90 -1.59
C ARG A 378 -16.14 7.50 -2.55
N HIS A 379 -16.29 7.88 -3.84
CA HIS A 379 -15.22 7.65 -4.81
C HIS A 379 -13.93 8.25 -4.30
N ARG A 380 -12.82 7.56 -4.49
CA ARG A 380 -11.56 7.96 -3.87
C ARG A 380 -10.49 8.24 -4.90
N ILE A 381 -9.66 9.22 -4.60
CA ILE A 381 -8.45 9.53 -5.35
C ILE A 381 -7.26 9.09 -4.51
N GLU A 382 -6.44 8.23 -5.09
CA GLU A 382 -5.22 7.72 -4.47
C GLU A 382 -4.06 8.66 -4.81
N HIS A 383 -3.20 8.91 -3.85
CA HIS A 383 -1.95 9.70 -3.91
C HIS A 383 -2.18 11.21 -3.85
N ILE A 384 -2.70 11.85 -4.87
CA ILE A 384 -2.87 13.32 -4.96
C ILE A 384 -1.53 14.01 -4.65
N ASP A 385 -0.46 13.62 -5.37
CA ASP A 385 0.85 14.25 -5.13
C ASP A 385 0.81 15.73 -5.46
N THR A 386 0.03 16.12 -6.48
CA THR A 386 -0.29 17.51 -6.76
C THR A 386 -1.75 17.70 -7.15
N ILE A 387 -2.30 18.88 -6.85
CA ILE A 387 -3.65 19.28 -7.22
C ILE A 387 -3.70 20.77 -7.48
N THR A 388 -4.54 21.24 -8.39
CA THR A 388 -4.76 22.69 -8.55
C THR A 388 -5.71 23.23 -7.47
N PRO A 389 -5.62 24.52 -7.09
CA PRO A 389 -6.57 25.12 -6.15
C PRO A 389 -8.03 25.01 -6.59
N GLU A 390 -8.28 25.08 -7.90
CA GLU A 390 -9.62 24.95 -8.47
C GLU A 390 -10.18 23.54 -8.28
N ASP A 391 -9.36 22.52 -8.48
CA ASP A 391 -9.75 21.12 -8.33
C ASP A 391 -9.87 20.71 -6.86
N LEU A 392 -9.04 21.27 -5.98
CA LEU A 392 -9.14 21.08 -4.53
C LEU A 392 -10.53 21.48 -4.00
N ALA A 393 -11.09 22.58 -4.46
CA ALA A 393 -12.43 23.06 -4.09
C ALA A 393 -13.58 22.15 -4.59
N ARG A 394 -13.31 21.21 -5.50
CA ARG A 394 -14.29 20.28 -6.08
C ARG A 394 -14.44 18.97 -5.29
N LEU A 395 -13.49 18.65 -4.40
CA LEU A 395 -13.46 17.36 -3.70
C LEU A 395 -14.67 17.19 -2.78
N ASP A 396 -14.91 18.13 -1.86
CA ASP A 396 -16.01 18.07 -0.88
C ASP A 396 -17.40 18.05 -1.55
N PRO A 397 -17.75 18.94 -2.50
CA PRO A 397 -19.06 18.93 -3.15
C PRO A 397 -19.39 17.61 -3.87
N LEU A 398 -18.39 16.84 -4.28
CA LEU A 398 -18.55 15.54 -4.93
C LEU A 398 -18.50 14.37 -3.96
N GLY A 399 -18.23 14.61 -2.66
CA GLY A 399 -18.09 13.56 -1.66
C GLY A 399 -16.89 12.64 -1.91
N ILE A 400 -15.81 13.20 -2.50
CA ILE A 400 -14.60 12.46 -2.83
C ILE A 400 -13.79 12.21 -1.54
N VAL A 401 -13.23 11.03 -1.41
CA VAL A 401 -12.30 10.66 -0.35
C VAL A 401 -10.86 10.83 -0.87
N ALA A 402 -10.04 11.56 -0.13
CA ALA A 402 -8.60 11.63 -0.38
C ALA A 402 -7.88 10.49 0.34
N SER A 403 -7.16 9.65 -0.41
CA SER A 403 -6.39 8.52 0.10
C SER A 403 -4.92 8.76 -0.17
N MET A 404 -4.16 9.11 0.87
CA MET A 404 -2.83 9.65 0.71
C MET A 404 -1.78 8.87 1.50
N GLN A 405 -0.51 9.01 1.11
CA GLN A 405 0.61 8.28 1.67
C GLN A 405 1.64 9.26 2.27
N PRO A 406 1.70 9.39 3.61
CA PRO A 406 2.64 10.33 4.25
C PRO A 406 4.12 10.00 4.02
N VAL A 407 4.42 8.80 3.57
CA VAL A 407 5.77 8.33 3.27
C VAL A 407 6.27 8.74 1.87
N HIS A 408 5.39 9.18 0.95
CA HIS A 408 5.72 9.48 -0.45
C HIS A 408 6.38 10.86 -0.70
N PRO A 409 6.12 11.93 0.08
CA PRO A 409 6.73 13.22 -0.24
C PRO A 409 8.25 13.15 -0.29
N PRO A 410 8.90 13.75 -1.30
CA PRO A 410 10.35 13.95 -1.30
C PRO A 410 10.84 14.59 0.01
N GLY A 411 11.90 14.03 0.58
CA GLY A 411 12.42 14.39 1.89
C GLY A 411 11.74 13.69 3.08
N SER A 412 10.72 12.86 2.83
CA SER A 412 10.12 11.96 3.82
C SER A 412 10.63 10.53 3.62
N ALA A 413 10.57 9.70 4.65
CA ALA A 413 10.90 8.27 4.59
C ALA A 413 12.27 7.95 3.95
N GLY A 414 13.24 8.84 4.10
CA GLY A 414 14.57 8.67 3.48
C GLY A 414 14.63 8.95 1.98
N LEU A 415 13.52 9.34 1.35
CA LEU A 415 13.49 9.71 -0.06
C LEU A 415 14.26 11.01 -0.29
N PRO A 416 15.09 11.11 -1.36
CA PRO A 416 15.77 12.34 -1.70
C PRO A 416 14.77 13.41 -2.18
N LEU A 417 15.15 14.68 -2.08
CA LEU A 417 14.35 15.78 -2.64
C LEU A 417 14.39 15.77 -4.17
N GLU A 418 15.57 15.53 -4.71
CA GLU A 418 15.82 15.51 -6.15
C GLU A 418 15.95 14.08 -6.68
N PRO A 419 15.50 13.83 -7.91
CA PRO A 419 15.07 14.80 -8.94
C PRO A 419 13.58 15.21 -8.86
N THR A 420 12.76 14.58 -8.01
CA THR A 420 11.30 14.70 -8.01
C THR A 420 10.82 16.16 -7.89
N THR A 421 11.42 16.95 -6.99
CA THR A 421 11.00 18.35 -6.81
C THR A 421 11.27 19.22 -8.03
N THR A 422 12.39 19.00 -8.72
CA THR A 422 12.69 19.67 -9.99
C THR A 422 11.73 19.27 -11.09
N ILE A 423 11.46 17.97 -11.27
CA ILE A 423 10.53 17.45 -12.27
C ILE A 423 9.11 17.95 -12.00
N MET A 424 8.65 17.90 -10.75
CA MET A 424 7.34 18.43 -10.35
C MET A 424 7.20 19.92 -10.66
N GLY A 425 8.25 20.67 -10.43
CA GLY A 425 8.32 22.11 -10.70
C GLY A 425 7.74 23.01 -9.61
N ARG A 426 8.42 24.12 -9.40
CA ARG A 426 8.15 25.07 -8.32
C ARG A 426 6.68 25.55 -8.23
N ALA A 427 6.00 25.67 -9.36
CA ALA A 427 4.62 26.16 -9.41
C ALA A 427 3.63 25.21 -8.71
N ARG A 428 3.95 23.90 -8.60
CA ARG A 428 3.10 22.88 -7.98
C ARG A 428 3.40 22.68 -6.50
N TRP A 429 4.52 23.18 -5.99
CA TRP A 429 4.95 22.89 -4.60
C TRP A 429 3.94 23.34 -3.54
N ALA A 430 3.24 24.46 -3.77
CA ALA A 430 2.28 25.01 -2.81
C ALA A 430 1.10 24.05 -2.54
N THR A 431 0.77 23.21 -3.49
CA THR A 431 -0.31 22.21 -3.41
C THR A 431 0.19 20.77 -3.56
N ALA A 432 1.48 20.55 -3.27
CA ALA A 432 2.06 19.21 -3.28
C ALA A 432 1.75 18.48 -1.96
N PHE A 433 1.22 17.25 -2.10
CA PHE A 433 0.81 16.40 -0.97
C PHE A 433 -0.04 17.18 0.05
N PRO A 434 -1.20 17.72 -0.34
CA PRO A 434 -1.90 18.82 0.34
C PRO A 434 -2.84 18.32 1.45
N TRP A 435 -2.46 17.36 2.27
CA TRP A 435 -3.36 16.73 3.24
C TRP A 435 -3.88 17.70 4.32
N ARG A 436 -3.12 18.74 4.73
CA ARG A 436 -3.62 19.79 5.63
C ARG A 436 -4.71 20.61 4.95
N MET A 437 -4.48 21.05 3.70
CA MET A 437 -5.48 21.81 2.93
C MET A 437 -6.76 20.99 2.71
N ILE A 438 -6.63 19.71 2.39
CA ILE A 438 -7.73 18.76 2.23
C ILE A 438 -8.53 18.63 3.53
N ARG A 439 -7.83 18.45 4.65
CA ARG A 439 -8.42 18.31 5.99
C ARG A 439 -9.17 19.59 6.40
N ASP A 440 -8.59 20.76 6.17
CA ASP A 440 -9.16 22.06 6.54
C ASP A 440 -10.43 22.39 5.71
N LEU A 441 -10.60 21.80 4.54
CA LEU A 441 -11.81 21.88 3.73
C LEU A 441 -12.90 20.87 4.17
N GLY A 442 -12.64 20.03 5.16
CA GLY A 442 -13.59 19.01 5.61
C GLY A 442 -13.69 17.80 4.68
N VAL A 443 -12.82 17.66 3.69
CA VAL A 443 -12.77 16.51 2.78
C VAL A 443 -12.34 15.27 3.59
N PRO A 444 -13.04 14.14 3.47
CA PRO A 444 -12.63 12.91 4.12
C PRO A 444 -11.23 12.48 3.68
N LEU A 445 -10.35 12.28 4.67
CA LEU A 445 -8.95 11.90 4.47
C LEU A 445 -8.68 10.55 5.11
N THR A 446 -8.03 9.66 4.36
CA THR A 446 -7.49 8.42 4.89
C THR A 446 -6.04 8.25 4.49
N PHE A 447 -5.27 7.53 5.33
CA PHE A 447 -3.88 7.22 5.07
C PHE A 447 -3.65 5.76 4.73
N GLY A 448 -2.65 5.51 3.92
CA GLY A 448 -2.07 4.23 3.59
C GLY A 448 -0.58 4.38 3.33
N THR A 449 0.09 3.27 3.06
CA THR A 449 1.53 3.24 2.82
C THR A 449 1.90 2.93 1.38
N ASP A 450 0.98 2.34 0.63
CA ASP A 450 1.26 1.77 -0.70
C ASP A 450 2.32 0.65 -0.65
N TRP A 451 2.39 -0.09 0.49
CA TRP A 451 3.31 -1.21 0.62
C TRP A 451 3.07 -2.28 -0.47
N PRO A 452 4.12 -2.84 -1.13
CA PRO A 452 5.56 -2.77 -0.81
C PRO A 452 6.34 -1.62 -1.46
N VAL A 453 5.68 -0.67 -2.15
CA VAL A 453 6.34 0.51 -2.74
C VAL A 453 7.03 1.35 -1.65
N SER A 454 6.39 1.45 -0.49
CA SER A 454 6.92 2.15 0.70
C SER A 454 6.88 1.24 1.94
N PRO A 455 7.58 1.60 3.03
CA PRO A 455 7.51 0.85 4.30
C PRO A 455 6.09 0.79 4.87
N ILE A 456 5.65 -0.40 5.30
CA ILE A 456 4.27 -0.67 5.74
C ILE A 456 3.87 -0.01 7.06
N SER A 457 4.79 0.48 7.89
CA SER A 457 4.50 0.91 9.26
C SER A 457 3.60 2.14 9.33
N PRO A 458 2.35 2.06 9.86
CA PRO A 458 1.53 3.24 10.11
C PRO A 458 2.17 4.22 11.09
N LEU A 459 2.91 3.74 12.10
CA LEU A 459 3.63 4.60 13.06
C LEU A 459 4.71 5.42 12.35
N TYR A 460 5.43 4.80 11.40
CA TYR A 460 6.42 5.51 10.59
C TYR A 460 5.76 6.54 9.66
N ALA A 461 4.65 6.19 9.02
CA ALA A 461 3.89 7.12 8.20
C ALA A 461 3.33 8.31 9.03
N ILE A 462 2.88 8.06 10.26
CA ILE A 462 2.47 9.10 11.20
C ILE A 462 3.67 10.01 11.53
N HIS A 463 4.85 9.45 11.85
CA HIS A 463 6.07 10.22 12.02
C HIS A 463 6.33 11.14 10.81
N CYS A 464 6.26 10.62 9.60
CA CYS A 464 6.43 11.40 8.37
C CYS A 464 5.40 12.55 8.25
N ALA A 465 4.12 12.29 8.59
CA ALA A 465 3.08 13.32 8.56
C ALA A 465 3.29 14.42 9.59
N LEU A 466 3.79 14.07 10.79
CA LEU A 466 4.09 15.00 11.89
C LEU A 466 5.33 15.86 11.63
N THR A 467 6.32 15.31 10.92
CA THR A 467 7.66 15.90 10.77
C THR A 467 7.96 16.44 9.38
N ARG A 468 6.99 16.34 8.46
CA ARG A 468 7.16 16.78 7.07
C ARG A 468 7.75 18.19 7.00
N LYS A 469 8.83 18.32 6.23
CA LYS A 469 9.49 19.59 5.96
C LYS A 469 8.97 20.22 4.67
N THR A 470 8.82 21.54 4.68
CA THR A 470 8.59 22.32 3.45
C THR A 470 9.88 22.37 2.64
N TRP A 471 9.76 22.33 1.32
CA TRP A 471 10.91 22.42 0.39
C TRP A 471 11.39 23.86 0.19
N SER A 472 10.62 24.83 0.69
CA SER A 472 10.95 26.26 0.69
C SER A 472 10.12 26.99 1.74
N ASN A 473 10.59 28.18 2.15
CA ASN A 473 10.00 28.97 3.22
C ASN A 473 8.60 29.54 2.91
N ASP A 474 8.21 29.58 1.63
CA ASP A 474 6.91 30.09 1.17
C ASP A 474 5.89 28.98 0.85
N MET A 475 6.26 27.71 1.10
CA MET A 475 5.29 26.61 1.03
C MET A 475 4.41 26.58 2.27
N PRO A 476 3.08 26.28 2.09
CA PRO A 476 2.21 26.01 3.23
C PRO A 476 2.70 24.79 4.03
N ASP A 477 2.59 24.89 5.35
CA ASP A 477 2.81 23.74 6.22
C ASP A 477 1.67 22.75 6.07
N GLN A 478 1.99 21.53 5.67
CA GLN A 478 1.01 20.46 5.46
C GLN A 478 0.97 19.46 6.63
N ARG A 479 1.75 19.66 7.72
CA ARG A 479 1.73 18.75 8.85
C ARG A 479 0.35 18.66 9.49
N LEU A 480 0.00 17.46 9.92
CA LEU A 480 -1.19 17.19 10.73
C LEU A 480 -0.80 17.06 12.20
N SER A 481 -1.77 17.19 13.08
CA SER A 481 -1.61 16.80 14.48
C SER A 481 -1.60 15.28 14.62
N LEU A 482 -1.10 14.76 15.74
CA LEU A 482 -1.12 13.33 16.03
C LEU A 482 -2.53 12.74 15.95
N ASP A 483 -3.51 13.41 16.58
CA ASP A 483 -4.89 12.93 16.59
C ASP A 483 -5.49 12.88 15.17
N GLU A 484 -5.20 13.85 14.31
CA GLU A 484 -5.63 13.84 12.92
C GLU A 484 -5.00 12.68 12.13
N CYS A 485 -3.72 12.38 12.37
CA CYS A 485 -3.05 11.23 11.75
C CYS A 485 -3.66 9.90 12.22
N LEU A 486 -3.90 9.76 13.54
CA LEU A 486 -4.53 8.57 14.10
C LEU A 486 -5.94 8.36 13.55
N LEU A 487 -6.74 9.44 13.43
CA LEU A 487 -8.08 9.38 12.82
C LEU A 487 -8.03 9.01 11.34
N ALA A 488 -7.03 9.47 10.58
CA ALA A 488 -6.86 9.08 9.18
C ALA A 488 -6.55 7.58 8.99
N TYR A 489 -5.87 6.96 9.96
CA TYR A 489 -5.60 5.52 9.97
C TYR A 489 -6.67 4.67 10.67
N THR A 490 -7.73 5.26 11.20
CA THR A 490 -8.80 4.55 11.92
C THR A 490 -10.17 4.92 11.36
N GLU A 491 -10.82 5.97 11.88
CA GLU A 491 -12.16 6.41 11.43
C GLU A 491 -12.19 6.80 9.94
N GLY A 492 -11.14 7.47 9.45
CA GLY A 492 -11.01 7.86 8.04
C GLY A 492 -10.94 6.64 7.13
N GLY A 493 -10.13 5.63 7.50
CA GLY A 493 -10.05 4.37 6.78
C GLY A 493 -11.38 3.60 6.80
N ALA A 494 -12.03 3.54 7.98
CA ALA A 494 -13.34 2.90 8.12
C ALA A 494 -14.40 3.59 7.25
N TYR A 495 -14.44 4.93 7.26
CA TYR A 495 -15.35 5.71 6.42
C TYR A 495 -15.09 5.45 4.92
N ALA A 496 -13.83 5.47 4.50
CA ALA A 496 -13.46 5.23 3.11
C ALA A 496 -13.83 3.83 2.60
N ASP A 497 -13.95 2.85 3.51
CA ASP A 497 -14.27 1.45 3.21
C ASP A 497 -15.72 1.05 3.61
N PHE A 498 -16.61 2.03 3.89
CA PHE A 498 -18.00 1.81 4.32
C PHE A 498 -18.13 0.92 5.58
N ALA A 499 -17.14 0.95 6.44
CA ALA A 499 -17.02 0.14 7.64
C ALA A 499 -17.19 0.94 8.96
N GLU A 500 -17.53 2.25 8.90
CA GLU A 500 -17.58 3.17 10.03
C GLU A 500 -18.61 2.80 11.10
N ASN A 501 -19.58 1.94 10.77
CA ASN A 501 -20.57 1.44 11.72
C ASN A 501 -20.11 0.18 12.48
N ARG A 502 -18.92 -0.32 12.16
CA ARG A 502 -18.38 -1.55 12.76
C ARG A 502 -16.90 -1.51 13.10
N SER A 503 -16.12 -0.56 12.56
CA SER A 503 -14.67 -0.48 12.68
C SER A 503 -14.19 0.96 12.85
N GLY A 504 -12.91 1.16 13.21
CA GLY A 504 -12.27 2.46 13.36
C GLY A 504 -12.50 3.16 14.69
N LYS A 505 -13.34 2.61 15.60
CA LYS A 505 -13.69 3.18 16.91
C LYS A 505 -13.66 2.13 18.01
N LEU A 506 -13.51 2.59 19.25
CA LEU A 506 -13.78 1.78 20.43
C LEU A 506 -15.22 2.05 20.89
N ALA A 507 -16.14 1.16 20.54
CA ALA A 507 -17.54 1.27 20.94
C ALA A 507 -18.17 -0.12 21.10
N PRO A 508 -19.10 -0.32 22.05
CA PRO A 508 -19.83 -1.58 22.16
C PRO A 508 -20.50 -1.96 20.83
N GLY A 509 -20.37 -3.23 20.45
CA GLY A 509 -20.87 -3.76 19.19
C GLY A 509 -19.94 -3.62 17.99
N PHE A 510 -18.87 -2.80 18.08
CA PHE A 510 -17.83 -2.71 17.06
C PHE A 510 -16.96 -3.95 17.03
N ASP A 511 -16.33 -4.21 15.90
CA ASP A 511 -15.35 -5.29 15.77
C ASP A 511 -14.23 -5.10 16.80
N ALA A 512 -13.81 -6.16 17.45
CA ALA A 512 -12.71 -6.14 18.42
C ALA A 512 -11.36 -6.15 17.67
N ASP A 513 -11.13 -5.09 16.90
CA ASP A 513 -9.92 -4.79 16.16
C ASP A 513 -9.14 -3.73 16.93
N LEU A 514 -8.08 -4.17 17.62
CA LEU A 514 -7.41 -3.38 18.65
C LEU A 514 -5.88 -3.45 18.45
N VAL A 515 -5.20 -2.35 18.78
CA VAL A 515 -3.75 -2.33 18.85
C VAL A 515 -3.29 -1.77 20.18
N LEU A 516 -2.31 -2.42 20.80
CA LEU A 516 -1.62 -1.97 21.99
C LEU A 516 -0.26 -1.44 21.59
N ILE A 517 0.02 -0.19 21.94
CA ILE A 517 1.25 0.53 21.59
C ILE A 517 2.13 0.68 22.83
N ASP A 518 3.38 0.30 22.70
CA ASP A 518 4.45 0.54 23.66
C ASP A 518 5.24 1.79 23.28
N GLY A 519 5.67 2.59 24.26
CA GLY A 519 6.36 3.86 24.04
C GLY A 519 5.42 5.06 24.01
N SER A 520 5.77 6.10 23.29
CA SER A 520 5.04 7.38 23.23
C SER A 520 4.63 7.73 21.80
N LEU A 521 3.33 7.81 21.54
CA LEU A 521 2.83 8.31 20.25
C LEU A 521 3.17 9.79 20.03
N GLU A 522 3.22 10.60 21.09
CA GLU A 522 3.65 12.01 21.02
C GLU A 522 5.12 12.12 20.60
N GLY A 523 5.96 11.20 21.07
CA GLY A 523 7.37 11.13 20.71
C GLY A 523 7.62 10.90 19.22
N LEU A 524 6.62 10.41 18.46
CA LEU A 524 6.72 10.29 16.99
C LEU A 524 6.96 11.63 16.30
N ALA A 525 6.66 12.76 16.94
CA ALA A 525 7.05 14.09 16.42
C ALA A 525 8.57 14.36 16.49
N GLU A 526 9.32 13.55 17.23
CA GLU A 526 10.77 13.70 17.45
C GLU A 526 11.57 12.58 16.76
N THR A 527 11.12 11.32 16.92
CA THR A 527 11.80 10.14 16.36
C THR A 527 10.80 9.04 15.96
N GLU A 528 11.10 8.35 14.89
CA GLU A 528 10.29 7.23 14.37
C GLU A 528 10.22 6.04 15.34
N ASP A 529 11.23 5.84 16.17
CA ASP A 529 11.33 4.74 17.14
C ASP A 529 10.64 5.02 18.49
N ALA A 530 9.97 6.18 18.64
CA ALA A 530 9.35 6.57 19.92
C ALA A 530 8.20 5.65 20.34
N ALA A 531 7.58 4.96 19.39
CA ALA A 531 6.46 4.06 19.62
C ALA A 531 6.60 2.79 18.78
N ARG A 532 6.11 1.66 19.30
CA ARG A 532 6.08 0.39 18.59
C ARG A 532 4.81 -0.40 18.94
N VAL A 533 4.42 -1.29 18.04
CA VAL A 533 3.30 -2.20 18.28
C VAL A 533 3.70 -3.28 19.27
N ALA A 534 3.00 -3.37 20.38
CA ALA A 534 3.18 -4.42 21.39
C ALA A 534 2.24 -5.61 21.16
N MET A 535 1.02 -5.35 20.67
CA MET A 535 0.03 -6.38 20.40
C MET A 535 -0.98 -5.90 19.37
N THR A 536 -1.41 -6.81 18.51
CA THR A 536 -2.51 -6.61 17.57
C THR A 536 -3.58 -7.66 17.80
N ILE A 537 -4.82 -7.24 17.83
CA ILE A 537 -6.00 -8.09 17.99
C ILE A 537 -6.92 -7.79 16.81
N CYS A 538 -7.30 -8.82 16.06
CA CYS A 538 -8.23 -8.70 14.95
C CYS A 538 -9.40 -9.68 15.19
N GLY A 539 -10.63 -9.17 15.19
CA GLY A 539 -11.82 -9.97 15.49
C GLY A 539 -11.75 -10.67 16.86
N GLY A 540 -11.16 -10.01 17.87
CA GLY A 540 -10.99 -10.58 19.22
C GLY A 540 -9.87 -11.61 19.37
N THR A 541 -9.17 -11.95 18.26
CA THR A 541 -8.05 -12.90 18.27
C THR A 541 -6.74 -12.13 18.24
N ILE A 542 -5.77 -12.53 19.10
CA ILE A 542 -4.44 -11.95 19.05
C ILE A 542 -3.72 -12.47 17.81
N THR A 543 -3.47 -11.58 16.85
CA THR A 543 -2.77 -11.89 15.59
C THR A 543 -1.26 -11.58 15.66
N TYR A 544 -0.87 -10.71 16.59
CA TYR A 544 0.53 -10.41 16.87
C TYR A 544 0.74 -10.02 18.33
N ARG A 545 1.87 -10.39 18.90
CA ARG A 545 2.33 -9.97 20.23
C ARG A 545 3.84 -10.01 20.28
N THR A 546 4.47 -8.94 20.79
CA THR A 546 5.89 -8.98 21.20
C THR A 546 6.06 -9.89 22.42
N GLU A 547 7.20 -10.57 22.51
CA GLU A 547 7.56 -11.37 23.68
C GLU A 547 7.72 -10.55 24.96
#